data_181e437025237da14120e8bc4f9bd4d9
#
_entry.id   181e437025237da14120e8bc4f9bd4d9
#
_cell.length_a   1.000
_cell.length_b   1.000
_cell.length_c   1.000
_cell.angle_alpha   90.00
_cell.angle_beta   90.00
_cell.angle_gamma   90.00
#
_symmetry.space_group_name_H-M   'P 1'
#
loop_
_entity.id
_entity.type
_entity.pdbx_description
1 polymer ?
#
loop_
_entity_poly.entity_id
_entity_poly.type
_entity_poly.pdbx_seq_one_letter_code
_entity_poly.pdbx_strand_id
1 'polypeptide(L)'
;MGKTSIPIITSNRINTPEVAEDLISSGCADMVSLARPFLADPNFVAKAAAGKAAEIAPCIACNQACLDHTFSGKISSCLVNPRACFEKELAIKPALQPKKLAIVGAGPAGLSCAMTAAQCGHHVTVFDKSDRIGGQLNLAKQVPGKEEFWGLVDWFQTMMTLLKVDMRLGHEARVDDFEGFDEVIIATGVSPRDPAIPGQTGRNVHSYIDVLSGKAKIGDKAIVIGAGGIGFDVSEYLLHDPGDSLTERLPDWMREWGVGDPEETRGGLAADGPQPGAPARAVTLVQRKAEKHGKRLGKTTGWIHRSALHMKGVEMIGGVNYEEITEQGLRVSFGAARETLRMIEADDIILCAGQEPERSLADILIQQGRAAHVIGGADVAAELDAKRAIDQGVRLALSL
;
A
#
# COMPACT_ATOMS: atom_id res chain seq x y z
N MET A 1 17.56 10.01 -29.35
CA MET A 1 19.01 10.23 -29.66
C MET A 1 19.14 11.00 -30.99
N GLY A 2 20.33 11.43 -31.41
CA GLY A 2 20.54 12.16 -32.67
C GLY A 2 20.79 13.66 -32.50
N LYS A 3 20.53 14.23 -31.31
CA LYS A 3 20.84 15.64 -30.99
C LYS A 3 22.23 15.82 -30.34
N THR A 4 22.91 14.74 -29.98
CA THR A 4 24.25 14.75 -29.40
C THR A 4 25.07 13.55 -29.89
N SER A 5 26.39 13.68 -29.86
CA SER A 5 27.35 12.61 -30.19
C SER A 5 27.97 11.95 -28.96
N ILE A 6 27.63 12.42 -27.75
CA ILE A 6 28.09 11.80 -26.51
C ILE A 6 27.11 10.69 -26.06
N PRO A 7 27.61 9.63 -25.43
CA PRO A 7 26.74 8.60 -24.88
C PRO A 7 25.74 9.18 -23.88
N ILE A 8 24.49 8.71 -23.95
CA ILE A 8 23.39 9.14 -23.08
C ILE A 8 23.08 8.04 -22.08
N ILE A 9 23.02 8.42 -20.80
CA ILE A 9 22.57 7.57 -19.72
C ILE A 9 21.21 8.06 -19.23
N THR A 10 20.19 7.22 -19.34
CA THR A 10 18.85 7.52 -18.81
C THR A 10 18.63 6.92 -17.44
N SER A 11 17.76 7.53 -16.66
CA SER A 11 17.43 7.07 -15.30
C SER A 11 15.99 7.43 -14.95
N ASN A 12 15.55 7.01 -13.76
CA ASN A 12 14.25 7.23 -13.14
C ASN A 12 13.15 6.25 -13.59
N ARG A 13 12.52 5.62 -12.59
CA ARG A 13 11.42 4.67 -12.79
C ARG A 13 11.70 3.47 -13.71
N ILE A 14 12.96 3.12 -13.90
CA ILE A 14 13.37 1.90 -14.60
C ILE A 14 13.36 0.77 -13.55
N ASN A 15 12.19 0.16 -13.36
CA ASN A 15 11.94 -0.75 -12.24
C ASN A 15 12.03 -2.23 -12.63
N THR A 16 12.05 -2.55 -13.92
CA THR A 16 12.14 -3.93 -14.42
C THR A 16 13.21 -4.08 -15.50
N PRO A 17 13.73 -5.29 -15.73
CA PRO A 17 14.67 -5.55 -16.81
C PRO A 17 14.11 -5.22 -18.20
N GLU A 18 12.81 -5.47 -18.41
CA GLU A 18 12.13 -5.22 -19.69
C GLU A 18 12.14 -3.74 -20.03
N VAL A 19 11.80 -2.85 -19.08
CA VAL A 19 11.86 -1.40 -19.28
C VAL A 19 13.30 -0.94 -19.58
N ALA A 20 14.30 -1.54 -18.91
CA ALA A 20 15.70 -1.23 -19.16
C ALA A 20 16.13 -1.62 -20.59
N GLU A 21 15.73 -2.82 -21.02
CA GLU A 21 16.04 -3.33 -22.36
C GLU A 21 15.33 -2.53 -23.45
N ASP A 22 14.06 -2.19 -23.26
CA ASP A 22 13.28 -1.40 -24.21
C ASP A 22 13.91 -0.01 -24.47
N LEU A 23 14.42 0.64 -23.43
CA LEU A 23 15.10 1.95 -23.55
C LEU A 23 16.39 1.87 -24.34
N ILE A 24 17.15 0.79 -24.22
CA ILE A 24 18.40 0.58 -24.93
C ILE A 24 18.12 0.12 -26.36
N SER A 25 17.29 -0.90 -26.54
CA SER A 25 17.01 -1.50 -27.85
C SER A 25 16.27 -0.55 -28.80
N SER A 26 15.40 0.33 -28.25
CA SER A 26 14.73 1.38 -29.03
C SER A 26 15.65 2.54 -29.38
N GLY A 27 16.89 2.58 -28.89
CA GLY A 27 17.83 3.66 -29.13
C GLY A 27 17.52 4.96 -28.40
N CYS A 28 16.73 4.90 -27.31
CA CYS A 28 16.45 6.06 -26.45
C CYS A 28 17.65 6.47 -25.61
N ALA A 29 18.49 5.51 -25.23
CA ALA A 29 19.73 5.75 -24.47
C ALA A 29 20.78 4.68 -24.81
N ASP A 30 22.04 4.97 -24.52
CA ASP A 30 23.15 4.01 -24.65
C ASP A 30 23.30 3.16 -23.39
N MET A 31 22.83 3.67 -22.26
CA MET A 31 22.96 3.03 -20.95
C MET A 31 21.80 3.44 -20.03
N VAL A 32 21.46 2.59 -19.09
CA VAL A 32 20.49 2.88 -18.01
C VAL A 32 21.17 2.97 -16.66
N SER A 33 20.67 3.84 -15.77
CA SER A 33 21.13 3.99 -14.40
C SER A 33 19.96 3.79 -13.43
N LEU A 34 20.10 2.87 -12.48
CA LEU A 34 19.09 2.52 -11.50
C LEU A 34 19.58 2.87 -10.10
N ALA A 35 18.71 3.41 -9.25
CA ALA A 35 19.03 3.65 -7.84
C ALA A 35 18.09 2.86 -6.92
N ARG A 36 16.81 3.23 -6.85
CA ARG A 36 15.82 2.58 -5.97
C ARG A 36 15.61 1.08 -6.24
N PRO A 37 15.64 0.58 -7.48
CA PRO A 37 15.59 -0.85 -7.75
C PRO A 37 16.70 -1.64 -7.07
N PHE A 38 17.92 -1.09 -6.96
CA PHE A 38 19.02 -1.74 -6.23
C PHE A 38 18.84 -1.73 -4.70
N LEU A 39 18.07 -0.79 -4.15
CA LEU A 39 17.66 -0.88 -2.75
C LEU A 39 16.64 -2.02 -2.54
N ALA A 40 15.72 -2.19 -3.49
CA ALA A 40 14.73 -3.26 -3.44
C ALA A 40 15.40 -4.63 -3.65
N ASP A 41 16.28 -4.74 -4.63
CA ASP A 41 17.04 -5.97 -4.93
C ASP A 41 18.48 -5.65 -5.37
N PRO A 42 19.49 -5.88 -4.51
CA PRO A 42 20.89 -5.66 -4.86
C PRO A 42 21.39 -6.61 -5.97
N ASN A 43 20.70 -7.72 -6.22
CA ASN A 43 21.02 -8.69 -7.25
C ASN A 43 20.26 -8.50 -8.56
N PHE A 44 19.62 -7.35 -8.75
CA PHE A 44 18.78 -7.03 -9.91
C PHE A 44 19.46 -7.44 -11.23
N VAL A 45 20.66 -6.93 -11.50
CA VAL A 45 21.37 -7.20 -12.76
C VAL A 45 21.77 -8.69 -12.89
N ALA A 46 22.25 -9.30 -11.81
CA ALA A 46 22.62 -10.71 -11.84
C ALA A 46 21.43 -11.63 -12.11
N LYS A 47 20.27 -11.32 -11.52
CA LYS A 47 19.02 -12.05 -11.77
C LYS A 47 18.51 -11.81 -13.20
N ALA A 48 18.54 -10.56 -13.68
CA ALA A 48 18.17 -10.24 -15.06
C ALA A 48 19.03 -10.99 -16.07
N ALA A 49 20.35 -10.99 -15.91
CA ALA A 49 21.29 -11.71 -16.78
C ALA A 49 21.07 -13.22 -16.75
N ALA A 50 20.58 -13.78 -15.64
CA ALA A 50 20.26 -15.19 -15.50
C ALA A 50 18.85 -15.56 -16.02
N GLY A 51 18.08 -14.63 -16.58
CA GLY A 51 16.69 -14.86 -17.03
C GLY A 51 15.70 -15.06 -15.88
N LYS A 52 16.01 -14.53 -14.69
CA LYS A 52 15.25 -14.71 -13.45
C LYS A 52 14.50 -13.42 -13.04
N ALA A 53 13.90 -12.74 -14.00
CA ALA A 53 13.19 -11.48 -13.76
C ALA A 53 12.11 -11.58 -12.68
N ALA A 54 11.34 -12.69 -12.65
CA ALA A 54 10.31 -12.94 -11.64
C ALA A 54 10.84 -13.08 -10.19
N GLU A 55 12.16 -13.34 -10.01
CA GLU A 55 12.80 -13.40 -8.69
C GLU A 55 13.26 -12.03 -8.19
N ILE A 56 13.23 -10.97 -9.03
CA ILE A 56 13.68 -9.62 -8.67
C ILE A 56 12.63 -8.96 -7.79
N ALA A 57 13.03 -8.54 -6.58
CA ALA A 57 12.16 -7.77 -5.71
C ALA A 57 11.86 -6.40 -6.33
N PRO A 58 10.58 -6.05 -6.57
CA PRO A 58 10.24 -4.84 -7.31
C PRO A 58 10.40 -3.57 -6.47
N CYS A 59 10.91 -2.49 -7.08
CA CYS A 59 10.74 -1.17 -6.53
C CYS A 59 9.32 -0.67 -6.83
N ILE A 60 8.47 -0.56 -5.81
CA ILE A 60 7.07 -0.09 -5.94
C ILE A 60 6.93 1.45 -5.97
N ALA A 61 7.99 2.18 -6.21
CA ALA A 61 8.03 3.64 -6.34
C ALA A 61 7.39 4.46 -5.18
N CYS A 62 7.24 3.87 -4.00
CA CYS A 62 6.54 4.45 -2.85
C CYS A 62 7.28 5.58 -2.13
N ASN A 63 8.59 5.70 -2.29
CA ASN A 63 9.49 6.65 -1.62
C ASN A 63 9.57 6.57 -0.08
N GLN A 64 8.80 5.71 0.60
CA GLN A 64 8.56 5.75 2.05
C GLN A 64 9.80 5.48 2.91
N ALA A 65 10.63 4.48 2.55
CA ALA A 65 11.82 4.15 3.34
C ALA A 65 13.13 4.67 2.71
N CYS A 66 13.10 5.12 1.49
CA CYS A 66 14.25 5.74 0.82
C CYS A 66 14.19 7.27 0.92
N LEU A 67 13.44 7.95 0.05
CA LEU A 67 13.44 9.42 -0.02
C LEU A 67 12.85 10.08 1.23
N ASP A 68 11.72 9.58 1.77
CA ASP A 68 11.11 10.15 2.98
C ASP A 68 12.04 10.01 4.20
N HIS A 69 12.80 8.90 4.29
CA HIS A 69 13.83 8.76 5.31
C HIS A 69 14.96 9.77 5.11
N THR A 70 15.52 9.86 3.90
CA THR A 70 16.60 10.81 3.57
C THR A 70 16.19 12.25 3.92
N PHE A 71 15.03 12.68 3.47
CA PHE A 71 14.52 14.03 3.76
C PHE A 71 14.06 14.24 5.21
N SER A 72 14.06 13.20 6.02
CA SER A 72 13.78 13.27 7.46
C SER A 72 15.03 13.06 8.32
N GLY A 73 16.23 13.01 7.71
CA GLY A 73 17.50 12.78 8.41
C GLY A 73 17.65 11.38 8.98
N LYS A 74 16.92 10.39 8.42
CA LYS A 74 16.99 8.97 8.81
C LYS A 74 17.85 8.21 7.81
N ILE A 75 18.39 7.07 8.23
CA ILE A 75 19.07 6.13 7.34
C ILE A 75 18.07 5.66 6.28
N SER A 76 18.49 5.76 5.01
CA SER A 76 17.72 5.22 3.90
C SER A 76 17.58 3.69 4.01
N SER A 77 16.45 3.18 3.53
CA SER A 77 16.19 1.76 3.41
C SER A 77 15.18 1.54 2.26
N CYS A 78 14.55 0.38 2.21
CA CYS A 78 13.48 0.10 1.25
C CYS A 78 12.29 -0.52 1.97
N LEU A 79 11.07 -0.16 1.53
CA LEU A 79 9.83 -0.74 2.05
C LEU A 79 9.79 -2.25 1.77
N VAL A 80 10.15 -2.67 0.55
CA VAL A 80 10.12 -4.08 0.13
C VAL A 80 11.29 -4.87 0.71
N ASN A 81 12.45 -4.21 0.88
CA ASN A 81 13.68 -4.80 1.41
C ASN A 81 14.22 -4.01 2.61
N PRO A 82 13.74 -4.28 3.83
CA PRO A 82 14.20 -3.61 5.05
C PRO A 82 15.69 -3.81 5.33
N ARG A 83 16.33 -4.80 4.69
CA ARG A 83 17.77 -5.07 4.81
C ARG A 83 18.63 -4.05 4.07
N ALA A 84 18.06 -3.33 3.10
CA ALA A 84 18.77 -2.26 2.38
C ALA A 84 19.33 -1.23 3.36
N CYS A 85 20.65 -0.98 3.30
CA CYS A 85 21.46 -0.18 4.22
C CYS A 85 21.55 -0.73 5.66
N PHE A 86 21.05 -1.95 5.90
CA PHE A 86 21.15 -2.70 7.17
C PHE A 86 21.63 -4.14 6.94
N GLU A 87 22.38 -4.39 5.87
CA GLU A 87 22.76 -5.74 5.42
C GLU A 87 23.60 -6.49 6.47
N LYS A 88 24.36 -5.74 7.29
CA LYS A 88 25.20 -6.29 8.35
C LYS A 88 24.36 -6.69 9.58
N GLU A 89 23.44 -5.84 9.98
CA GLU A 89 22.56 -6.03 11.13
C GLU A 89 21.47 -7.06 10.85
N LEU A 90 20.95 -7.06 9.63
CA LEU A 90 19.87 -7.95 9.18
C LEU A 90 20.38 -9.00 8.20
N ALA A 91 21.54 -9.59 8.50
CA ALA A 91 22.11 -10.64 7.67
C ALA A 91 21.30 -11.94 7.75
N ILE A 92 20.90 -12.49 6.60
CA ILE A 92 20.31 -13.83 6.52
C ILE A 92 21.42 -14.84 6.79
N LYS A 93 21.24 -15.67 7.82
CA LYS A 93 22.15 -16.72 8.20
C LYS A 93 21.38 -18.02 8.37
N PRO A 94 21.98 -19.17 8.05
CA PRO A 94 21.36 -20.45 8.35
C PRO A 94 21.04 -20.57 9.84
N ALA A 95 19.84 -21.00 10.18
CA ALA A 95 19.43 -21.25 11.54
C ALA A 95 20.28 -22.41 12.12
N LEU A 96 20.75 -22.25 13.35
CA LEU A 96 21.49 -23.29 14.04
C LEU A 96 20.63 -24.53 14.30
N GLN A 97 19.36 -24.32 14.56
CA GLN A 97 18.32 -25.33 14.75
C GLN A 97 17.11 -24.97 13.92
N PRO A 98 16.90 -25.59 12.75
CA PRO A 98 15.70 -25.39 11.95
C PRO A 98 14.42 -25.71 12.76
N LYS A 99 13.47 -24.80 12.76
CA LYS A 99 12.19 -24.91 13.45
C LYS A 99 11.05 -25.11 12.44
N LYS A 100 9.93 -25.66 12.91
CA LYS A 100 8.65 -25.68 12.21
C LYS A 100 7.84 -24.46 12.64
N LEU A 101 7.57 -23.56 11.72
CA LEU A 101 6.90 -22.28 11.98
C LEU A 101 5.50 -22.27 11.38
N ALA A 102 4.49 -21.96 12.21
CA ALA A 102 3.15 -21.66 11.74
C ALA A 102 2.96 -20.13 11.67
N ILE A 103 2.65 -19.60 10.51
CA ILE A 103 2.37 -18.17 10.29
C ILE A 103 0.91 -18.03 9.89
N VAL A 104 0.15 -17.21 10.61
CA VAL A 104 -1.26 -16.95 10.35
C VAL A 104 -1.44 -15.57 9.74
N GLY A 105 -1.81 -15.54 8.48
CA GLY A 105 -1.98 -14.35 7.67
C GLY A 105 -0.96 -14.24 6.54
N ALA A 106 -1.44 -14.30 5.29
CA ALA A 106 -0.65 -14.14 4.07
C ALA A 106 -0.65 -12.69 3.56
N GLY A 107 -0.68 -11.72 4.48
CA GLY A 107 -0.44 -10.30 4.19
C GLY A 107 1.07 -9.98 4.18
N PRO A 108 1.46 -8.71 3.96
CA PRO A 108 2.88 -8.33 3.80
C PRO A 108 3.75 -8.70 5.01
N ALA A 109 3.24 -8.65 6.24
CA ALA A 109 3.98 -9.06 7.42
C ALA A 109 4.25 -10.56 7.44
N GLY A 110 3.22 -11.39 7.22
CA GLY A 110 3.36 -12.84 7.21
C GLY A 110 4.20 -13.35 6.05
N LEU A 111 4.02 -12.81 4.84
CA LEU A 111 4.79 -13.19 3.65
C LEU A 111 6.28 -12.85 3.78
N SER A 112 6.62 -11.66 4.30
CA SER A 112 8.01 -11.29 4.53
C SER A 112 8.66 -12.11 5.65
N CYS A 113 7.92 -12.44 6.70
CA CYS A 113 8.36 -13.36 7.75
C CYS A 113 8.60 -14.76 7.17
N ALA A 114 7.64 -15.30 6.42
CA ALA A 114 7.73 -16.63 5.80
C ALA A 114 8.94 -16.74 4.86
N MET A 115 9.10 -15.75 3.97
CA MET A 115 10.21 -15.69 3.03
C MET A 115 11.57 -15.68 3.77
N THR A 116 11.71 -14.81 4.75
CA THR A 116 12.99 -14.65 5.47
C THR A 116 13.29 -15.89 6.32
N ALA A 117 12.30 -16.43 7.01
CA ALA A 117 12.45 -17.65 7.81
C ALA A 117 12.84 -18.86 6.95
N ALA A 118 12.19 -19.03 5.79
CA ALA A 118 12.56 -20.10 4.85
C ALA A 118 13.98 -19.93 4.29
N GLN A 119 14.41 -18.68 4.02
CA GLN A 119 15.80 -18.38 3.64
C GLN A 119 16.80 -18.69 4.75
N CYS A 120 16.41 -18.60 6.02
CA CYS A 120 17.20 -19.04 7.16
C CYS A 120 17.18 -20.55 7.36
N GLY A 121 16.39 -21.31 6.60
CA GLY A 121 16.31 -22.78 6.64
C GLY A 121 15.25 -23.35 7.58
N HIS A 122 14.32 -22.54 8.07
CA HIS A 122 13.16 -23.02 8.81
C HIS A 122 12.13 -23.69 7.89
N HIS A 123 11.30 -24.58 8.44
CA HIS A 123 10.16 -25.18 7.77
C HIS A 123 8.91 -24.32 8.04
N VAL A 124 8.40 -23.68 7.00
CA VAL A 124 7.35 -22.66 7.16
C VAL A 124 6.04 -23.12 6.54
N THR A 125 4.96 -23.04 7.32
CA THR A 125 3.57 -23.18 6.86
C THR A 125 2.85 -21.84 7.09
N VAL A 126 2.21 -21.33 6.05
CA VAL A 126 1.39 -20.11 6.12
C VAL A 126 -0.08 -20.47 5.97
N PHE A 127 -0.90 -20.02 6.91
CA PHE A 127 -2.35 -20.16 6.89
C PHE A 127 -3.00 -18.83 6.55
N ASP A 128 -3.98 -18.81 5.67
CA ASP A 128 -4.83 -17.64 5.46
C ASP A 128 -6.26 -18.05 5.13
N LYS A 129 -7.24 -17.35 5.71
CA LYS A 129 -8.66 -17.57 5.44
C LYS A 129 -9.07 -17.18 4.00
N SER A 130 -8.28 -16.31 3.35
CA SER A 130 -8.47 -15.97 1.93
C SER A 130 -7.90 -17.06 1.03
N ASP A 131 -8.48 -17.21 -0.15
CA ASP A 131 -8.00 -18.09 -1.22
C ASP A 131 -6.77 -17.56 -1.98
N ARG A 132 -6.27 -16.37 -1.60
CA ARG A 132 -5.14 -15.68 -2.23
C ARG A 132 -4.28 -14.94 -1.23
N ILE A 133 -3.00 -14.80 -1.57
CA ILE A 133 -2.03 -14.02 -0.79
C ILE A 133 -2.19 -12.51 -0.98
N GLY A 134 -1.48 -11.73 -0.16
CA GLY A 134 -1.33 -10.28 -0.30
C GLY A 134 -2.11 -9.46 0.74
N GLY A 135 -3.15 -10.04 1.37
CA GLY A 135 -3.94 -9.32 2.38
C GLY A 135 -4.43 -7.96 1.85
N GLN A 136 -4.19 -6.87 2.60
CA GLN A 136 -4.62 -5.53 2.19
C GLN A 136 -3.86 -4.93 1.00
N LEU A 137 -2.74 -5.51 0.56
CA LEU A 137 -2.11 -5.13 -0.72
C LEU A 137 -3.07 -5.35 -1.89
N ASN A 138 -3.99 -6.32 -1.79
CA ASN A 138 -5.02 -6.57 -2.80
C ASN A 138 -6.05 -5.44 -2.91
N LEU A 139 -6.21 -4.63 -1.88
CA LEU A 139 -7.03 -3.41 -1.91
C LEU A 139 -6.20 -2.23 -2.42
N ALA A 140 -4.99 -2.07 -1.92
CA ALA A 140 -4.11 -0.97 -2.30
C ALA A 140 -3.80 -0.95 -3.80
N LYS A 141 -3.59 -2.12 -4.43
CA LYS A 141 -3.30 -2.24 -5.87
C LYS A 141 -4.47 -1.85 -6.79
N GLN A 142 -5.68 -1.64 -6.25
CA GLN A 142 -6.83 -1.16 -7.02
C GLN A 142 -6.84 0.36 -7.18
N VAL A 143 -6.04 1.06 -6.36
CA VAL A 143 -6.00 2.53 -6.36
C VAL A 143 -5.16 3.01 -7.54
N PRO A 144 -5.67 3.91 -8.40
CA PRO A 144 -4.90 4.49 -9.51
C PRO A 144 -3.56 5.07 -9.05
N GLY A 145 -2.49 4.78 -9.78
CA GLY A 145 -1.13 5.17 -9.42
C GLY A 145 -0.41 4.25 -8.43
N LYS A 146 -1.02 3.10 -8.08
CA LYS A 146 -0.42 2.07 -7.21
C LYS A 146 -0.29 0.72 -7.91
N GLU A 147 -0.19 0.71 -9.22
CA GLU A 147 -0.15 -0.50 -10.04
C GLU A 147 1.06 -1.39 -9.72
N GLU A 148 2.17 -0.81 -9.25
CA GLU A 148 3.36 -1.59 -8.86
C GLU A 148 3.10 -2.59 -7.71
N PHE A 149 2.03 -2.43 -6.95
CA PHE A 149 1.64 -3.42 -5.94
C PHE A 149 1.21 -4.76 -6.53
N TRP A 150 0.76 -4.81 -7.79
CA TRP A 150 0.53 -6.07 -8.49
C TRP A 150 1.83 -6.87 -8.58
N GLY A 151 2.89 -6.26 -9.10
CA GLY A 151 4.21 -6.90 -9.19
C GLY A 151 4.78 -7.32 -7.83
N LEU A 152 4.48 -6.58 -6.75
CA LEU A 152 4.89 -6.97 -5.40
C LEU A 152 4.19 -8.25 -4.93
N VAL A 153 2.89 -8.39 -5.17
CA VAL A 153 2.14 -9.60 -4.80
C VAL A 153 2.62 -10.79 -5.64
N ASP A 154 2.82 -10.60 -6.93
CA ASP A 154 3.32 -11.64 -7.84
C ASP A 154 4.73 -12.10 -7.47
N TRP A 155 5.58 -11.16 -7.08
CA TRP A 155 6.91 -11.50 -6.56
C TRP A 155 6.84 -12.32 -5.27
N PHE A 156 6.00 -11.96 -4.31
CA PHE A 156 5.82 -12.78 -3.11
C PHE A 156 5.33 -14.19 -3.47
N GLN A 157 4.38 -14.32 -4.41
CA GLN A 157 3.90 -15.64 -4.86
C GLN A 157 5.04 -16.48 -5.44
N THR A 158 5.88 -15.88 -6.28
CA THR A 158 7.07 -16.51 -6.86
C THR A 158 8.02 -16.97 -5.76
N MET A 159 8.30 -16.10 -4.79
CA MET A 159 9.24 -16.43 -3.69
C MET A 159 8.71 -17.52 -2.76
N MET A 160 7.41 -17.54 -2.45
CA MET A 160 6.80 -18.63 -1.66
C MET A 160 6.98 -19.98 -2.35
N THR A 161 6.78 -20.02 -3.66
CA THR A 161 6.96 -21.23 -4.48
C THR A 161 8.42 -21.69 -4.51
N LEU A 162 9.35 -20.78 -4.78
CA LEU A 162 10.80 -21.09 -4.86
C LEU A 162 11.35 -21.57 -3.53
N LEU A 163 10.92 -20.99 -2.43
CA LEU A 163 11.35 -21.34 -1.09
C LEU A 163 10.58 -22.53 -0.50
N LYS A 164 9.65 -23.11 -1.26
CA LYS A 164 8.83 -24.27 -0.87
C LYS A 164 8.08 -24.05 0.45
N VAL A 165 7.56 -22.85 0.64
CA VAL A 165 6.69 -22.54 1.78
C VAL A 165 5.36 -23.28 1.60
N ASP A 166 4.90 -23.99 2.64
CA ASP A 166 3.61 -24.69 2.64
C ASP A 166 2.48 -23.65 2.79
N MET A 167 1.74 -23.37 1.71
CA MET A 167 0.69 -22.35 1.67
C MET A 167 -0.69 -22.99 1.83
N ARG A 168 -1.34 -22.78 2.98
CA ARG A 168 -2.70 -23.26 3.30
C ARG A 168 -3.72 -22.12 3.19
N LEU A 169 -4.05 -21.76 1.96
CA LEU A 169 -5.03 -20.72 1.64
C LEU A 169 -6.46 -21.26 1.71
N GLY A 170 -7.44 -20.37 1.94
CA GLY A 170 -8.85 -20.76 2.15
C GLY A 170 -9.07 -21.48 3.49
N HIS A 171 -8.08 -21.42 4.41
CA HIS A 171 -8.12 -22.10 5.70
C HIS A 171 -8.02 -21.08 6.85
N GLU A 172 -9.10 -20.92 7.59
CA GLU A 172 -9.10 -20.13 8.81
C GLU A 172 -8.48 -20.93 9.95
N ALA A 173 -7.22 -20.57 10.30
CA ALA A 173 -6.44 -21.30 11.28
C ALA A 173 -7.08 -21.27 12.67
N ARG A 174 -7.02 -22.40 13.37
CA ARG A 174 -7.49 -22.60 14.73
C ARG A 174 -6.36 -23.12 15.61
N VAL A 175 -6.55 -23.08 16.90
CA VAL A 175 -5.53 -23.51 17.89
C VAL A 175 -5.02 -24.92 17.63
N ASP A 176 -5.90 -25.84 17.24
CA ASP A 176 -5.57 -27.24 16.97
C ASP A 176 -4.66 -27.41 15.73
N ASP A 177 -4.69 -26.47 14.79
CA ASP A 177 -3.82 -26.49 13.61
C ASP A 177 -2.32 -26.33 13.95
N PHE A 178 -2.01 -25.85 15.15
CA PHE A 178 -0.64 -25.56 15.56
C PHE A 178 0.05 -26.71 16.31
N GLU A 179 -0.58 -27.87 16.39
CA GLU A 179 0.04 -29.04 16.99
C GLU A 179 1.27 -29.47 16.16
N GLY A 180 2.39 -29.67 16.83
CA GLY A 180 3.65 -30.06 16.18
C GLY A 180 4.46 -28.93 15.52
N PHE A 181 4.04 -27.66 15.67
CA PHE A 181 4.85 -26.50 15.35
C PHE A 181 5.63 -26.01 16.58
N ASP A 182 6.85 -25.54 16.32
CA ASP A 182 7.74 -25.04 17.38
C ASP A 182 7.39 -23.60 17.78
N GLU A 183 6.99 -22.77 16.80
CA GLU A 183 6.61 -21.36 17.01
C GLU A 183 5.38 -21.02 16.20
N VAL A 184 4.54 -20.11 16.74
CA VAL A 184 3.35 -19.56 16.09
C VAL A 184 3.51 -18.06 15.92
N ILE A 185 3.29 -17.57 14.71
CA ILE A 185 3.38 -16.17 14.35
C ILE A 185 2.02 -15.68 13.86
N ILE A 186 1.45 -14.69 14.54
CA ILE A 186 0.16 -14.09 14.21
C ILE A 186 0.40 -12.80 13.43
N ALA A 187 0.01 -12.83 12.16
CA ALA A 187 0.12 -11.73 11.19
C ALA A 187 -1.25 -11.43 10.54
N THR A 188 -2.33 -11.61 11.31
CA THR A 188 -3.74 -11.53 10.87
C THR A 188 -4.18 -10.12 10.43
N GLY A 189 -3.36 -9.11 10.68
CA GLY A 189 -3.57 -7.76 10.20
C GLY A 189 -4.57 -6.96 11.04
N VAL A 190 -5.50 -6.28 10.37
CA VAL A 190 -6.42 -5.31 10.98
C VAL A 190 -7.83 -5.47 10.44
N SER A 191 -8.81 -5.06 11.24
CA SER A 191 -10.20 -4.84 10.86
C SER A 191 -10.53 -3.34 10.82
N PRO A 192 -11.53 -2.90 10.02
CA PRO A 192 -12.02 -1.52 10.08
C PRO A 192 -12.53 -1.21 11.48
N ARG A 193 -12.17 -0.02 12.00
CA ARG A 193 -12.72 0.48 13.25
C ARG A 193 -14.18 0.85 13.08
N ASP A 194 -14.99 0.48 14.06
CA ASP A 194 -16.35 0.99 14.21
C ASP A 194 -16.31 2.42 14.81
N PRO A 195 -16.71 3.46 14.06
CA PRO A 195 -16.72 4.83 14.55
C PRO A 195 -17.92 5.15 15.45
N ALA A 196 -18.87 4.24 15.60
CA ALA A 196 -20.11 4.37 16.38
C ALA A 196 -20.92 5.63 16.00
N ILE A 197 -21.05 5.91 14.71
CA ILE A 197 -21.87 7.04 14.22
C ILE A 197 -23.32 6.59 14.11
N PRO A 198 -24.28 7.30 14.71
CA PRO A 198 -25.72 6.99 14.56
C PRO A 198 -26.07 6.84 13.06
N GLY A 199 -26.76 5.76 12.70
CA GLY A 199 -27.14 5.47 11.31
C GLY A 199 -26.09 4.77 10.45
N GLN A 200 -24.92 4.44 10.97
CA GLN A 200 -23.82 3.79 10.20
C GLN A 200 -24.13 2.37 9.70
N THR A 201 -25.22 1.76 10.14
CA THR A 201 -25.72 0.47 9.63
C THR A 201 -26.68 0.61 8.47
N GLY A 202 -26.87 1.84 7.97
CA GLY A 202 -27.70 2.13 6.81
C GLY A 202 -27.17 1.42 5.54
N ARG A 203 -28.11 1.13 4.60
CA ARG A 203 -27.78 0.44 3.34
C ARG A 203 -26.88 1.24 2.40
N ASN A 204 -26.78 2.55 2.62
CA ASN A 204 -25.91 3.48 1.89
C ASN A 204 -24.55 3.70 2.58
N VAL A 205 -24.21 2.85 3.55
CA VAL A 205 -22.94 2.92 4.28
C VAL A 205 -22.08 1.71 3.94
N HIS A 206 -20.85 1.96 3.50
CA HIS A 206 -19.93 0.94 3.03
C HIS A 206 -18.60 1.01 3.77
N SER A 207 -17.97 -0.14 3.94
CA SER A 207 -16.56 -0.17 4.35
C SER A 207 -15.65 0.15 3.17
N TYR A 208 -14.45 0.68 3.44
CA TYR A 208 -13.44 0.85 2.40
C TYR A 208 -13.06 -0.48 1.73
N ILE A 209 -13.20 -1.60 2.45
CA ILE A 209 -12.93 -2.93 1.91
C ILE A 209 -13.93 -3.28 0.81
N ASP A 210 -15.22 -3.04 1.04
CA ASP A 210 -16.27 -3.36 0.06
C ASP A 210 -16.15 -2.48 -1.19
N VAL A 211 -15.77 -1.22 -1.02
CA VAL A 211 -15.54 -0.29 -2.13
C VAL A 211 -14.33 -0.73 -2.96
N LEU A 212 -13.15 -0.88 -2.34
CA LEU A 212 -11.92 -1.22 -3.06
C LEU A 212 -11.90 -2.67 -3.60
N SER A 213 -12.74 -3.56 -3.05
CA SER A 213 -12.93 -4.91 -3.60
C SER A 213 -13.98 -4.98 -4.71
N GLY A 214 -14.63 -3.86 -5.05
CA GLY A 214 -15.68 -3.81 -6.08
C GLY A 214 -17.01 -4.46 -5.68
N LYS A 215 -17.21 -4.79 -4.39
CA LYS A 215 -18.45 -5.37 -3.88
C LYS A 215 -19.56 -4.34 -3.73
N ALA A 216 -19.20 -3.11 -3.35
CA ALA A 216 -20.14 -2.00 -3.23
C ALA A 216 -20.19 -1.21 -4.56
N LYS A 217 -21.41 -0.91 -5.01
CA LYS A 217 -21.64 0.04 -6.12
C LYS A 217 -21.92 1.39 -5.49
N ILE A 218 -21.15 2.40 -5.87
CA ILE A 218 -21.24 3.75 -5.33
C ILE A 218 -21.92 4.66 -6.35
N GLY A 219 -22.86 5.47 -5.88
CA GLY A 219 -23.60 6.46 -6.68
C GLY A 219 -22.74 7.66 -7.08
N ASP A 220 -23.42 8.70 -7.57
CA ASP A 220 -22.76 9.90 -8.15
C ASP A 220 -22.13 10.79 -7.09
N LYS A 221 -22.67 10.79 -5.86
CA LYS A 221 -22.18 11.60 -4.73
C LYS A 221 -21.73 10.70 -3.58
N ALA A 222 -20.48 10.80 -3.18
CA ALA A 222 -19.91 9.99 -2.10
C ALA A 222 -19.27 10.85 -0.99
N ILE A 223 -19.49 10.46 0.26
CA ILE A 223 -18.77 11.02 1.42
C ILE A 223 -17.76 9.97 1.92
N VAL A 224 -16.50 10.37 2.05
CA VAL A 224 -15.45 9.56 2.67
C VAL A 224 -15.19 10.08 4.08
N ILE A 225 -15.46 9.26 5.10
CA ILE A 225 -15.25 9.60 6.50
C ILE A 225 -13.86 9.14 6.95
N GLY A 226 -12.96 10.11 7.14
CA GLY A 226 -11.58 9.88 7.59
C GLY A 226 -10.55 10.23 6.52
N ALA A 227 -9.74 11.27 6.75
CA ALA A 227 -8.74 11.80 5.82
C ALA A 227 -7.30 11.32 6.17
N GLY A 228 -7.17 10.06 6.53
CA GLY A 228 -5.89 9.33 6.57
C GLY A 228 -5.52 8.76 5.21
N GLY A 229 -4.47 7.93 5.13
CA GLY A 229 -4.01 7.29 3.89
C GLY A 229 -5.14 6.56 3.15
N ILE A 230 -5.90 5.71 3.85
CA ILE A 230 -7.03 4.96 3.26
C ILE A 230 -8.12 5.90 2.72
N GLY A 231 -8.43 6.99 3.42
CA GLY A 231 -9.43 7.95 2.95
C GLY A 231 -9.00 8.66 1.67
N PHE A 232 -7.71 8.99 1.54
CA PHE A 232 -7.15 9.51 0.30
C PHE A 232 -7.19 8.47 -0.83
N ASP A 233 -6.80 7.23 -0.55
CA ASP A 233 -6.84 6.13 -1.50
C ASP A 233 -8.25 5.85 -2.04
N VAL A 234 -9.23 5.80 -1.14
CA VAL A 234 -10.65 5.61 -1.51
C VAL A 234 -11.17 6.80 -2.30
N SER A 235 -10.82 8.03 -1.90
CA SER A 235 -11.20 9.23 -2.66
C SER A 235 -10.64 9.20 -4.07
N GLU A 236 -9.36 8.87 -4.24
CA GLU A 236 -8.70 8.72 -5.53
C GLU A 236 -9.39 7.65 -6.39
N TYR A 237 -9.65 6.47 -5.80
CA TYR A 237 -10.36 5.37 -6.47
C TYR A 237 -11.75 5.78 -6.98
N LEU A 238 -12.51 6.54 -6.20
CA LEU A 238 -13.86 6.97 -6.56
C LEU A 238 -13.90 8.04 -7.67
N LEU A 239 -12.81 8.76 -7.88
CA LEU A 239 -12.72 9.80 -8.93
C LEU A 239 -12.51 9.23 -10.33
N HIS A 240 -12.21 7.94 -10.44
CA HIS A 240 -11.94 7.25 -11.70
C HIS A 240 -13.00 6.18 -11.97
N ASP A 241 -13.22 5.88 -13.24
CA ASP A 241 -14.04 4.74 -13.62
C ASP A 241 -13.25 3.42 -13.45
N PRO A 242 -13.94 2.32 -13.13
CA PRO A 242 -13.29 1.02 -13.00
C PRO A 242 -12.52 0.65 -14.29
N GLY A 243 -11.23 0.37 -14.14
CA GLY A 243 -10.35 0.03 -15.25
C GLY A 243 -9.66 1.23 -15.94
N ASP A 244 -9.90 2.45 -15.49
CA ASP A 244 -9.15 3.61 -15.94
C ASP A 244 -7.75 3.59 -15.32
N SER A 245 -6.73 3.40 -16.15
CA SER A 245 -5.33 3.61 -15.76
C SER A 245 -4.80 4.85 -16.47
N LEU A 246 -4.62 5.94 -15.72
CA LEU A 246 -4.02 7.17 -16.26
C LEU A 246 -2.54 6.99 -16.58
N THR A 247 -1.86 6.06 -15.93
CA THR A 247 -0.44 5.76 -16.15
C THR A 247 -0.18 5.12 -17.51
N GLU A 248 -1.19 4.47 -18.10
CA GLU A 248 -1.09 3.86 -19.44
C GLU A 248 -1.35 4.86 -20.57
N ARG A 249 -1.92 6.03 -20.25
CA ARG A 249 -2.26 7.09 -21.24
C ARG A 249 -1.43 8.35 -20.99
N LEU A 250 -0.16 8.30 -21.35
CA LEU A 250 0.79 9.40 -21.14
C LEU A 250 0.27 10.77 -21.60
N PRO A 251 -0.35 10.94 -22.80
CA PRO A 251 -0.88 12.24 -23.21
C PRO A 251 -1.98 12.78 -22.29
N ASP A 252 -2.84 11.91 -21.77
CA ASP A 252 -3.91 12.30 -20.86
C ASP A 252 -3.34 12.72 -19.49
N TRP A 253 -2.37 11.98 -18.99
CA TRP A 253 -1.66 12.34 -17.76
C TRP A 253 -0.91 13.68 -17.90
N MET A 254 -0.22 13.88 -19.01
CA MET A 254 0.48 15.14 -19.28
C MET A 254 -0.49 16.32 -19.30
N ARG A 255 -1.63 16.19 -19.99
CA ARG A 255 -2.68 17.22 -20.02
C ARG A 255 -3.25 17.49 -18.64
N GLU A 256 -3.58 16.44 -17.88
CA GLU A 256 -4.13 16.56 -16.53
C GLU A 256 -3.20 17.34 -15.60
N TRP A 257 -1.89 17.07 -15.67
CA TRP A 257 -0.90 17.71 -14.80
C TRP A 257 -0.28 18.98 -15.39
N GLY A 258 -0.69 19.41 -16.59
CA GLY A 258 -0.12 20.58 -17.25
C GLY A 258 1.34 20.38 -17.67
N VAL A 259 1.68 19.17 -18.07
CA VAL A 259 3.02 18.85 -18.61
C VAL A 259 3.00 19.00 -20.11
N GLY A 260 3.83 19.89 -20.62
CA GLY A 260 4.01 20.14 -22.07
C GLY A 260 5.27 19.45 -22.61
N ASP A 261 5.39 19.42 -23.95
CA ASP A 261 6.62 18.96 -24.60
C ASP A 261 7.78 19.91 -24.25
N PRO A 262 8.87 19.42 -23.65
CA PRO A 262 10.00 20.26 -23.28
C PRO A 262 10.74 20.87 -24.52
N GLU A 263 10.51 20.38 -25.74
CA GLU A 263 11.00 20.98 -26.96
C GLU A 263 10.19 22.20 -27.40
N GLU A 264 8.90 22.24 -27.05
CA GLU A 264 7.98 23.32 -27.39
C GLU A 264 7.77 24.31 -26.26
N THR A 265 7.81 23.81 -25.01
CA THR A 265 7.50 24.58 -23.81
C THR A 265 8.66 24.60 -22.82
N ARG A 266 9.01 25.79 -22.33
CA ARG A 266 10.10 25.95 -21.37
C ARG A 266 9.84 25.20 -20.07
N GLY A 267 10.76 24.32 -19.70
CA GLY A 267 10.66 23.53 -18.47
C GLY A 267 9.58 22.47 -18.50
N GLY A 268 9.02 22.15 -19.66
CA GLY A 268 7.96 21.15 -19.80
C GLY A 268 6.63 21.57 -19.15
N LEU A 269 6.37 22.87 -19.01
CA LEU A 269 5.11 23.39 -18.46
C LEU A 269 4.17 23.80 -19.59
N ALA A 270 2.99 23.19 -19.65
CA ALA A 270 1.96 23.56 -20.62
C ALA A 270 1.48 25.01 -20.36
N ALA A 271 1.29 25.79 -21.43
CA ALA A 271 0.89 27.19 -21.33
C ALA A 271 -0.46 27.38 -20.61
N ASP A 272 -1.38 26.43 -20.86
CA ASP A 272 -2.73 26.44 -20.28
C ASP A 272 -2.80 25.84 -18.85
N GLY A 273 -1.67 25.37 -18.31
CA GLY A 273 -1.60 24.72 -17.01
C GLY A 273 -2.31 23.37 -16.94
N PRO A 274 -2.56 22.84 -15.72
CA PRO A 274 -3.27 21.58 -15.50
C PRO A 274 -4.72 21.61 -16.03
N GLN A 275 -5.10 20.57 -16.76
CA GLN A 275 -6.45 20.40 -17.30
C GLN A 275 -6.99 19.01 -16.93
N PRO A 276 -7.43 18.82 -15.68
CA PRO A 276 -7.96 17.57 -15.22
C PRO A 276 -9.27 17.22 -15.91
N GLY A 277 -9.43 15.95 -16.27
CA GLY A 277 -10.72 15.45 -16.75
C GLY A 277 -11.80 15.51 -15.64
N ALA A 278 -13.07 15.44 -16.04
CA ALA A 278 -14.18 15.38 -15.10
C ALA A 278 -14.05 14.15 -14.21
N PRO A 279 -14.28 14.25 -12.89
CA PRO A 279 -14.27 13.11 -12.01
C PRO A 279 -15.48 12.20 -12.29
N ALA A 280 -15.32 10.90 -12.09
CA ALA A 280 -16.40 9.94 -12.24
C ALA A 280 -17.53 10.16 -11.20
N ARG A 281 -17.18 10.73 -10.04
CA ARG A 281 -18.12 11.02 -8.93
C ARG A 281 -17.75 12.30 -8.20
N ALA A 282 -18.75 12.95 -7.60
CA ALA A 282 -18.52 14.04 -6.65
C ALA A 282 -18.15 13.45 -5.29
N VAL A 283 -16.96 13.75 -4.79
CA VAL A 283 -16.43 13.21 -3.53
C VAL A 283 -16.26 14.33 -2.50
N THR A 284 -16.78 14.10 -1.27
CA THR A 284 -16.51 14.94 -0.11
C THR A 284 -15.71 14.16 0.93
N LEU A 285 -14.50 14.62 1.25
CA LEU A 285 -13.61 14.00 2.24
C LEU A 285 -13.73 14.73 3.58
N VAL A 286 -14.19 14.05 4.62
CA VAL A 286 -14.44 14.67 5.94
C VAL A 286 -13.54 14.12 7.03
N GLN A 287 -13.12 14.98 7.97
CA GLN A 287 -12.35 14.57 9.16
C GLN A 287 -12.74 15.35 10.41
N ARG A 288 -12.64 14.70 11.58
CA ARG A 288 -12.90 15.32 12.89
C ARG A 288 -11.88 16.41 13.25
N LYS A 289 -10.61 16.17 12.90
CA LYS A 289 -9.54 17.09 13.25
C LYS A 289 -9.58 18.35 12.39
N ALA A 290 -9.43 19.52 13.02
CA ALA A 290 -9.29 20.80 12.33
C ALA A 290 -7.84 21.05 11.87
N GLU A 291 -7.23 20.04 11.24
CA GLU A 291 -5.87 20.11 10.71
C GLU A 291 -5.87 19.83 9.20
N LYS A 292 -4.73 20.06 8.55
CA LYS A 292 -4.58 19.77 7.12
C LYS A 292 -4.92 18.31 6.83
N HIS A 293 -5.79 18.08 5.85
CA HIS A 293 -6.14 16.76 5.36
C HIS A 293 -4.87 16.04 4.86
N GLY A 294 -4.74 14.76 5.18
CA GLY A 294 -3.55 13.99 4.81
C GLY A 294 -2.25 14.49 5.46
N LYS A 295 -2.27 15.08 6.66
CA LYS A 295 -1.08 15.57 7.37
C LYS A 295 0.00 14.50 7.55
N ARG A 296 -0.41 13.23 7.63
CA ARG A 296 0.47 12.07 7.86
C ARG A 296 0.85 11.31 6.58
N LEU A 297 0.44 11.79 5.41
CA LEU A 297 0.88 11.22 4.13
C LEU A 297 2.39 11.39 3.96
N GLY A 298 2.98 10.54 3.12
CA GLY A 298 4.41 10.55 2.83
C GLY A 298 4.95 11.95 2.54
N LYS A 299 6.14 12.25 3.03
CA LYS A 299 6.74 13.58 2.94
C LYS A 299 6.94 14.02 1.47
N THR A 300 7.34 13.08 0.63
CA THR A 300 7.63 13.35 -0.79
C THR A 300 6.42 13.19 -1.71
N THR A 301 5.39 12.44 -1.30
CA THR A 301 4.23 12.11 -2.16
C THR A 301 2.92 12.73 -1.68
N GLY A 302 2.80 13.09 -0.40
CA GLY A 302 1.53 13.57 0.17
C GLY A 302 0.99 14.86 -0.45
N TRP A 303 1.87 15.69 -1.02
CA TRP A 303 1.43 16.89 -1.74
C TRP A 303 0.79 16.53 -3.08
N ILE A 304 1.26 15.47 -3.75
CA ILE A 304 0.72 14.97 -5.03
C ILE A 304 -0.72 14.50 -4.81
N HIS A 305 -0.95 13.64 -3.81
CA HIS A 305 -2.29 13.14 -3.48
C HIS A 305 -3.28 14.28 -3.16
N ARG A 306 -2.84 15.29 -2.38
CA ARG A 306 -3.69 16.45 -2.12
C ARG A 306 -3.98 17.27 -3.38
N SER A 307 -2.99 17.45 -4.25
CA SER A 307 -3.17 18.18 -5.51
C SER A 307 -4.11 17.42 -6.44
N ALA A 308 -3.97 16.11 -6.59
CA ALA A 308 -4.85 15.27 -7.39
C ALA A 308 -6.31 15.41 -6.97
N LEU A 309 -6.61 15.23 -5.67
CA LEU A 309 -7.97 15.38 -5.16
C LEU A 309 -8.50 16.81 -5.35
N HIS A 310 -7.67 17.83 -5.13
CA HIS A 310 -8.06 19.23 -5.31
C HIS A 310 -8.37 19.56 -6.77
N MET A 311 -7.53 19.12 -7.70
CA MET A 311 -7.75 19.33 -9.15
C MET A 311 -9.05 18.69 -9.65
N LYS A 312 -9.43 17.54 -9.07
CA LYS A 312 -10.70 16.84 -9.36
C LYS A 312 -11.91 17.40 -8.57
N GLY A 313 -11.73 18.50 -7.84
CA GLY A 313 -12.83 19.19 -7.14
C GLY A 313 -13.32 18.50 -5.87
N VAL A 314 -12.53 17.64 -5.24
CA VAL A 314 -12.90 17.02 -3.96
C VAL A 314 -13.06 18.10 -2.88
N GLU A 315 -14.25 18.18 -2.26
CA GLU A 315 -14.49 19.03 -1.10
C GLU A 315 -13.85 18.40 0.14
N MET A 316 -12.95 19.12 0.82
CA MET A 316 -12.27 18.64 2.03
C MET A 316 -12.73 19.42 3.25
N ILE A 317 -13.50 18.78 4.14
CA ILE A 317 -14.07 19.42 5.32
C ILE A 317 -13.44 18.87 6.59
N GLY A 318 -12.80 19.74 7.37
CA GLY A 318 -12.17 19.39 8.64
C GLY A 318 -12.84 20.04 9.86
N GLY A 319 -12.57 19.50 11.06
CA GLY A 319 -13.09 20.04 12.31
C GLY A 319 -14.57 19.73 12.55
N VAL A 320 -15.10 18.65 11.95
CA VAL A 320 -16.49 18.26 12.07
C VAL A 320 -16.72 17.22 13.17
N ASN A 321 -17.86 17.29 13.84
CA ASN A 321 -18.41 16.18 14.61
C ASN A 321 -19.40 15.43 13.72
N TYR A 322 -19.36 14.10 13.72
CA TYR A 322 -20.33 13.27 13.01
C TYR A 322 -21.54 13.08 13.91
N GLU A 323 -22.69 13.62 13.52
CA GLU A 323 -23.91 13.58 14.32
C GLU A 323 -24.76 12.35 13.95
N GLU A 324 -25.05 12.20 12.66
CA GLU A 324 -25.93 11.14 12.18
C GLU A 324 -25.72 10.88 10.69
N ILE A 325 -25.78 9.63 10.29
CA ILE A 325 -25.90 9.20 8.91
C ILE A 325 -27.36 8.94 8.60
N THR A 326 -27.86 9.52 7.50
CA THR A 326 -29.23 9.36 7.02
C THR A 326 -29.24 8.87 5.56
N GLU A 327 -30.42 8.57 5.01
CA GLU A 327 -30.56 8.27 3.58
C GLU A 327 -30.20 9.45 2.66
N GLN A 328 -30.18 10.68 3.19
CA GLN A 328 -29.83 11.89 2.43
C GLN A 328 -28.34 12.25 2.49
N GLY A 329 -27.58 11.62 3.40
CA GLY A 329 -26.15 11.89 3.59
C GLY A 329 -25.73 11.95 5.05
N LEU A 330 -24.72 12.77 5.35
CA LEU A 330 -24.11 12.90 6.68
C LEU A 330 -24.47 14.25 7.32
N ARG A 331 -25.11 14.19 8.48
CA ARG A 331 -25.29 15.37 9.35
C ARG A 331 -24.04 15.58 10.19
N VAL A 332 -23.46 16.77 10.09
CA VAL A 332 -22.29 17.19 10.86
C VAL A 332 -22.57 18.43 11.66
N SER A 333 -21.78 18.64 12.72
CA SER A 333 -21.73 19.91 13.46
C SER A 333 -20.30 20.43 13.54
N PHE A 334 -20.17 21.71 13.84
CA PHE A 334 -18.88 22.38 13.99
C PHE A 334 -18.69 22.89 15.42
N GLY A 335 -17.43 22.96 15.84
CA GLY A 335 -17.04 23.46 17.17
C GLY A 335 -17.37 22.49 18.31
N ALA A 336 -16.90 22.86 19.50
CA ALA A 336 -17.08 22.05 20.72
C ALA A 336 -18.54 22.02 21.20
N ALA A 337 -19.27 23.12 20.99
CA ALA A 337 -20.67 23.27 21.40
C ALA A 337 -21.66 22.60 20.43
N ARG A 338 -21.21 22.15 19.25
CA ARG A 338 -22.03 21.47 18.22
C ARG A 338 -23.27 22.25 17.76
N GLU A 339 -23.24 23.58 17.84
CA GLU A 339 -24.41 24.43 17.58
C GLU A 339 -24.68 24.60 16.08
N THR A 340 -23.64 24.60 15.25
CA THR A 340 -23.77 24.78 13.81
C THR A 340 -23.94 23.44 13.12
N LEU A 341 -25.18 23.11 12.73
CA LEU A 341 -25.50 21.88 11.99
C LEU A 341 -25.42 22.11 10.49
N ARG A 342 -24.88 21.13 9.77
CA ARG A 342 -24.87 21.09 8.29
C ARG A 342 -25.21 19.67 7.82
N MET A 343 -26.08 19.55 6.83
CA MET A 343 -26.27 18.32 6.07
C MET A 343 -25.30 18.34 4.88
N ILE A 344 -24.51 17.29 4.72
CA ILE A 344 -23.71 17.02 3.54
C ILE A 344 -24.44 15.92 2.78
N GLU A 345 -24.99 16.28 1.62
CA GLU A 345 -25.75 15.34 0.79
C GLU A 345 -24.85 14.34 0.10
N ALA A 346 -25.24 13.07 0.09
CA ALA A 346 -24.56 12.00 -0.65
C ALA A 346 -25.49 10.81 -0.86
N ASP A 347 -25.23 10.06 -1.93
CA ASP A 347 -25.86 8.77 -2.20
C ASP A 347 -25.27 7.69 -1.30
N ASP A 348 -23.93 7.72 -1.09
CA ASP A 348 -23.20 6.71 -0.33
C ASP A 348 -22.16 7.33 0.60
N ILE A 349 -21.90 6.63 1.70
CA ILE A 349 -20.96 7.03 2.74
C ILE A 349 -19.94 5.89 2.97
N ILE A 350 -18.66 6.22 2.87
CA ILE A 350 -17.58 5.25 3.00
C ILE A 350 -16.82 5.49 4.31
N LEU A 351 -16.78 4.46 5.15
CA LEU A 351 -16.10 4.52 6.45
C LEU A 351 -14.62 4.20 6.32
N CYS A 352 -13.77 5.24 6.50
CA CYS A 352 -12.32 5.17 6.55
C CYS A 352 -11.78 5.68 7.90
N ALA A 353 -12.53 5.45 8.98
CA ALA A 353 -12.33 6.08 10.29
C ALA A 353 -11.22 5.43 11.16
N GLY A 354 -10.35 4.65 10.55
CA GLY A 354 -9.23 3.96 11.19
C GLY A 354 -9.39 2.45 11.21
N GLN A 355 -8.45 1.78 11.88
CA GLN A 355 -8.35 0.33 11.92
C GLN A 355 -8.05 -0.13 13.35
N GLU A 356 -8.38 -1.38 13.66
CA GLU A 356 -8.09 -2.06 14.92
C GLU A 356 -7.30 -3.34 14.67
N PRO A 357 -6.39 -3.75 15.58
CA PRO A 357 -5.64 -4.98 15.45
C PRO A 357 -6.56 -6.20 15.48
N GLU A 358 -6.37 -7.12 14.54
CA GLU A 358 -7.04 -8.42 14.58
C GLU A 358 -6.21 -9.39 15.41
N ARG A 359 -6.55 -9.53 16.71
CA ARG A 359 -5.77 -10.28 17.71
C ARG A 359 -6.49 -11.49 18.29
N SER A 360 -7.71 -11.76 17.89
CA SER A 360 -8.58 -12.77 18.51
C SER A 360 -7.88 -14.11 18.71
N LEU A 361 -7.17 -14.61 17.70
CA LEU A 361 -6.43 -15.86 17.78
C LEU A 361 -5.20 -15.78 18.71
N ALA A 362 -4.48 -14.65 18.69
CA ALA A 362 -3.34 -14.43 19.59
C ALA A 362 -3.79 -14.44 21.06
N ASP A 363 -4.89 -13.76 21.36
CA ASP A 363 -5.43 -13.67 22.73
C ASP A 363 -5.89 -15.04 23.24
N ILE A 364 -6.50 -15.87 22.38
CA ILE A 364 -6.86 -17.27 22.72
C ILE A 364 -5.59 -18.09 23.04
N LEU A 365 -4.53 -18.00 22.21
CA LEU A 365 -3.29 -18.73 22.45
C LEU A 365 -2.63 -18.31 23.77
N ILE A 366 -2.57 -17.00 24.04
CA ILE A 366 -2.02 -16.46 25.30
C ILE A 366 -2.84 -16.96 26.52
N GLN A 367 -4.17 -16.94 26.44
CA GLN A 367 -5.04 -17.46 27.50
C GLN A 367 -4.81 -18.96 27.77
N GLN A 368 -4.43 -19.72 26.75
CA GLN A 368 -4.09 -21.14 26.88
C GLN A 368 -2.65 -21.39 27.31
N GLY A 369 -1.87 -20.33 27.60
CA GLY A 369 -0.47 -20.43 27.99
C GLY A 369 0.50 -20.79 26.85
N ARG A 370 0.05 -20.67 25.57
CA ARG A 370 0.90 -20.86 24.39
C ARG A 370 1.55 -19.54 23.99
N ALA A 371 2.85 -19.55 23.82
CA ALA A 371 3.56 -18.40 23.28
C ALA A 371 3.22 -18.21 21.80
N ALA A 372 2.96 -16.95 21.41
CA ALA A 372 2.76 -16.56 20.03
C ALA A 372 3.44 -15.20 19.78
N HIS A 373 4.12 -15.09 18.65
CA HIS A 373 4.64 -13.81 18.17
C HIS A 373 3.54 -13.06 17.43
N VAL A 374 3.39 -11.77 17.67
CA VAL A 374 2.38 -10.95 16.98
C VAL A 374 3.09 -9.86 16.18
N ILE A 375 2.80 -9.75 14.88
CA ILE A 375 3.46 -8.82 13.96
C ILE A 375 2.46 -8.06 13.07
N GLY A 376 2.93 -6.97 12.48
CA GLY A 376 2.16 -6.17 11.53
C GLY A 376 0.97 -5.47 12.17
N GLY A 377 -0.16 -5.51 11.48
CA GLY A 377 -1.40 -4.89 11.96
C GLY A 377 -2.01 -5.55 13.19
N ALA A 378 -1.78 -6.85 13.36
CA ALA A 378 -2.22 -7.59 14.55
C ALA A 378 -1.51 -7.12 15.83
N ASP A 379 -0.27 -6.64 15.71
CA ASP A 379 0.47 -6.02 16.82
C ASP A 379 -0.05 -4.61 17.08
N VAL A 380 0.07 -3.71 16.10
CA VAL A 380 -0.35 -2.31 16.21
C VAL A 380 -1.01 -1.85 14.91
N ALA A 381 -2.27 -1.41 15.00
CA ALA A 381 -3.01 -0.89 13.84
C ALA A 381 -2.70 0.59 13.53
N ALA A 382 -2.24 1.35 14.52
CA ALA A 382 -1.98 2.78 14.36
C ALA A 382 -0.87 3.04 13.32
N GLU A 383 -1.17 3.90 12.34
CA GLU A 383 -0.23 4.26 11.26
C GLU A 383 0.39 3.03 10.56
N LEU A 384 -0.44 2.00 10.38
CA LEU A 384 -0.01 0.78 9.71
C LEU A 384 0.26 1.08 8.23
N ASP A 385 1.46 0.74 7.80
CA ASP A 385 1.86 0.71 6.39
C ASP A 385 2.61 -0.59 6.06
N ALA A 386 2.75 -0.88 4.77
CA ALA A 386 3.46 -2.09 4.32
C ALA A 386 4.94 -2.08 4.75
N LYS A 387 5.55 -0.90 4.90
CA LYS A 387 6.94 -0.73 5.35
C LYS A 387 7.14 -1.32 6.75
N ARG A 388 6.31 -0.92 7.72
CA ARG A 388 6.39 -1.46 9.08
C ARG A 388 6.04 -2.94 9.14
N ALA A 389 5.01 -3.34 8.40
CA ALA A 389 4.58 -4.73 8.35
C ALA A 389 5.69 -5.67 7.84
N ILE A 390 6.34 -5.31 6.74
CA ILE A 390 7.44 -6.07 6.15
C ILE A 390 8.68 -6.06 7.06
N ASP A 391 9.05 -4.90 7.62
CA ASP A 391 10.20 -4.78 8.53
C ASP A 391 10.05 -5.66 9.78
N GLN A 392 8.87 -5.65 10.41
CA GLN A 392 8.59 -6.52 11.56
C GLN A 392 8.69 -8.01 11.18
N GLY A 393 8.15 -8.41 10.03
CA GLY A 393 8.24 -9.79 9.55
C GLY A 393 9.68 -10.25 9.33
N VAL A 394 10.49 -9.42 8.66
CA VAL A 394 11.91 -9.72 8.42
C VAL A 394 12.70 -9.81 9.74
N ARG A 395 12.53 -8.84 10.64
CA ARG A 395 13.27 -8.81 11.91
C ARG A 395 12.90 -9.97 12.82
N LEU A 396 11.62 -10.32 12.93
CA LEU A 396 11.20 -11.48 13.70
C LEU A 396 11.85 -12.75 13.14
N ALA A 397 11.74 -12.98 11.83
CA ALA A 397 12.27 -14.19 11.20
C ALA A 397 13.79 -14.36 11.40
N LEU A 398 14.55 -13.25 11.42
CA LEU A 398 16.00 -13.28 11.68
C LEU A 398 16.34 -13.54 13.16
N SER A 399 15.40 -13.45 14.07
CA SER A 399 15.59 -13.67 15.51
C SER A 399 15.17 -15.07 15.99
N LEU A 400 14.50 -15.86 15.14
CA LEU A 400 14.00 -17.20 15.46
C LEU A 400 15.09 -18.25 15.35
#